data_8933c102006ee67b2d08a042a2ec1cb9
#
_entry.id   8933c102006ee67b2d08a042a2ec1cb9
#
_cell.length_a   1.000
_cell.length_b   1.000
_cell.length_c   1.000
_cell.angle_alpha   90.00
_cell.angle_beta   90.00
_cell.angle_gamma   90.00
#
_symmetry.space_group_name_H-M   'P 1'
#
loop_
_entity.id
_entity.type
_entity.pdbx_description
1 polymer ?
#
loop_
_entity_poly.entity_id
_entity_poly.type
_entity_poly.pdbx_seq_one_letter_code
_entity_poly.pdbx_strand_id
1 'polypeptide(L)'
;DVLPVTGQKMAPQDTFPQRVWHIVASIPEGYVTTYGEVARLAGSPRAARQVGGVLKRLPEGSTLPWHRVVNRHGDISLTGPDLQRQRQALLAEGVQVSGSGHIDLQHYRWVY
;
A
#
# COMPACT_ATOMS: atom_id res chain seq x y z
N ASP A 1 -2.77 30.42 -5.70
CA ASP A 1 -3.11 30.21 -5.65
C ASP A 1 -3.73 29.37 -5.28
N VAL A 2 -4.16 29.05 -5.09
CA VAL A 2 -4.70 28.42 -4.68
C VAL A 2 -5.20 27.43 -4.94
N LEU A 3 -5.42 26.76 -4.73
CA LEU A 3 -5.89 25.96 -4.83
C LEU A 3 -6.61 25.21 -4.64
N PRO A 4 -7.01 24.69 -4.86
CA PRO A 4 -7.96 24.05 -4.86
C PRO A 4 -7.89 22.95 -4.45
N VAL A 5 -8.03 22.73 -4.05
CA VAL A 5 -7.98 21.84 -3.63
C VAL A 5 -8.61 20.83 -3.62
N THR A 6 -9.42 20.88 -3.62
CA THR A 6 -10.18 19.94 -3.77
C THR A 6 -9.53 18.95 -4.23
N GLY A 7 -8.95 18.97 -4.36
CA GLY A 7 -8.35 18.18 -4.64
C GLY A 7 -8.19 16.97 -4.66
N GLN A 8 -8.74 16.51 -4.71
CA GLN A 8 -8.67 15.27 -4.73
C GLN A 8 -7.99 14.76 -5.87
N LYS A 9 -7.90 15.37 -6.98
CA LYS A 9 -7.20 14.87 -8.09
C LYS A 9 -5.76 15.14 -7.93
N MET A 10 -4.91 14.24 -8.36
CA MET A 10 -3.49 14.45 -8.30
C MET A 10 -3.07 15.42 -9.36
N ALA A 11 -2.23 16.36 -9.00
CA ALA A 11 -1.76 17.35 -9.95
C ALA A 11 -0.85 16.69 -10.97
N PRO A 12 -0.82 17.20 -12.20
CA PRO A 12 0.05 16.60 -13.22
C PRO A 12 1.52 16.61 -12.85
N GLN A 13 1.93 17.55 -12.02
CA GLN A 13 3.32 17.65 -11.61
C GLN A 13 3.66 16.73 -10.45
N ASP A 14 2.69 16.02 -9.90
CA ASP A 14 3.01 15.07 -8.83
C ASP A 14 3.89 13.97 -9.39
N THR A 15 4.91 13.61 -8.64
CA THR A 15 5.77 12.50 -9.02
C THR A 15 5.06 11.18 -8.73
N PHE A 16 5.53 10.12 -9.38
CA PHE A 16 4.97 8.80 -9.11
C PHE A 16 5.08 8.42 -7.63
N PRO A 17 6.23 8.60 -6.96
CA PRO A 17 6.28 8.30 -5.53
C PRO A 17 5.26 9.08 -4.71
N GLN A 18 5.04 10.34 -5.02
CA GLN A 18 4.05 11.13 -4.30
C GLN A 18 2.64 10.58 -4.50
N ARG A 19 2.31 10.17 -5.72
CA ARG A 19 1.01 9.57 -5.99
C ARG A 19 0.83 8.26 -5.22
N VAL A 20 1.88 7.44 -5.17
CA VAL A 20 1.86 6.20 -4.41
C VAL A 20 1.60 6.49 -2.92
N TRP A 21 2.30 7.48 -2.37
CA TRP A 21 2.13 7.83 -0.97
C TRP A 21 0.69 8.25 -0.65
N HIS A 22 0.09 9.05 -1.53
CA HIS A 22 -1.29 9.48 -1.35
C HIS A 22 -2.25 8.30 -1.32
N ILE A 23 -2.07 7.37 -2.24
CA ILE A 23 -2.96 6.21 -2.34
C ILE A 23 -2.79 5.31 -1.11
N VAL A 24 -1.54 5.05 -0.72
CA VAL A 24 -1.28 4.18 0.44
C VAL A 24 -1.83 4.83 1.70
N ALA A 25 -1.71 6.14 1.84
CA ALA A 25 -2.23 6.84 3.00
C ALA A 25 -3.75 6.75 3.09
N SER A 26 -4.42 6.46 1.98
CA SER A 26 -5.88 6.38 1.94
C SER A 26 -6.41 5.00 2.31
N ILE A 27 -5.56 3.98 2.40
CA ILE A 27 -6.01 2.62 2.73
C ILE A 27 -6.45 2.60 4.19
N PRO A 28 -7.72 2.26 4.47
CA PRO A 28 -8.18 2.28 5.85
C PRO A 28 -7.63 1.11 6.66
N GLU A 29 -7.60 1.29 7.95
CA GLU A 29 -7.18 0.26 8.88
C GLU A 29 -8.07 -0.96 8.72
N GLY A 30 -7.48 -2.15 8.72
CA GLY A 30 -8.23 -3.39 8.58
C GLY A 30 -8.44 -3.83 7.14
N TYR A 31 -7.87 -3.09 6.19
CA TYR A 31 -7.98 -3.42 4.77
C TYR A 31 -6.60 -3.50 4.14
N VAL A 32 -6.51 -4.21 3.02
CA VAL A 32 -5.25 -4.34 2.28
C VAL A 32 -5.53 -4.10 0.80
N THR A 33 -4.46 -3.77 0.07
CA THR A 33 -4.53 -3.67 -1.38
C THR A 33 -3.27 -4.30 -1.97
N THR A 34 -3.16 -4.29 -3.29
CA THR A 34 -2.03 -4.91 -3.95
C THR A 34 -1.16 -3.84 -4.61
N TYR A 35 0.11 -4.21 -4.87
CA TYR A 35 1.03 -3.30 -5.56
C TYR A 35 0.47 -2.89 -6.92
N GLY A 36 -0.16 -3.83 -7.64
CA GLY A 36 -0.74 -3.52 -8.94
C GLY A 36 -1.89 -2.54 -8.85
N GLU A 37 -2.70 -2.66 -7.81
CA GLU A 37 -3.82 -1.76 -7.62
C GLU A 37 -3.34 -0.35 -7.29
N VAL A 38 -2.32 -0.24 -6.43
CA VAL A 38 -1.73 1.07 -6.13
C VAL A 38 -1.17 1.69 -7.40
N ALA A 39 -0.47 0.89 -8.21
CA ALA A 39 0.09 1.39 -9.47
C ALA A 39 -1.01 1.88 -10.40
N ARG A 40 -2.10 1.13 -10.51
CA ARG A 40 -3.23 1.51 -11.36
C ARG A 40 -3.83 2.82 -10.91
N LEU A 41 -4.05 2.96 -9.61
CA LEU A 41 -4.62 4.19 -9.05
C LEU A 41 -3.68 5.37 -9.20
N ALA A 42 -2.38 5.11 -9.23
CA ALA A 42 -1.39 6.16 -9.45
C ALA A 42 -1.22 6.52 -10.93
N GLY A 43 -1.99 5.90 -11.80
CA GLY A 43 -1.97 6.24 -13.22
C GLY A 43 -0.97 5.43 -14.03
N SER A 44 -0.33 4.43 -13.45
CA SER A 44 0.69 3.62 -14.13
C SER A 44 0.47 2.14 -13.84
N PRO A 45 -0.53 1.52 -14.46
CA PRO A 45 -0.92 0.15 -14.08
C PRO A 45 0.17 -0.90 -14.26
N ARG A 46 1.23 -0.59 -14.99
CA ARG A 46 2.33 -1.54 -15.18
C ARG A 46 3.48 -1.30 -14.21
N ALA A 47 3.32 -0.40 -13.26
CA ALA A 47 4.40 0.01 -12.38
C ALA A 47 4.34 -0.63 -11.00
N ALA A 48 3.78 -1.83 -10.89
CA ALA A 48 3.67 -2.50 -9.59
C ALA A 48 5.02 -2.66 -8.90
N ARG A 49 6.04 -3.00 -9.69
CA ARG A 49 7.37 -3.19 -9.13
C ARG A 49 7.93 -1.87 -8.56
N GLN A 50 7.66 -0.77 -9.27
CA GLN A 50 8.08 0.54 -8.79
C GLN A 50 7.39 0.92 -7.49
N VAL A 51 6.12 0.51 -7.33
CA VAL A 51 5.41 0.74 -6.06
C VAL A 51 6.16 0.08 -4.92
N GLY A 52 6.58 -1.17 -5.11
CA GLY A 52 7.37 -1.86 -4.10
C GLY A 52 8.64 -1.12 -3.75
N GLY A 53 9.33 -0.60 -4.77
CA GLY A 53 10.53 0.19 -4.55
C GLY A 53 10.29 1.47 -3.79
N VAL A 54 9.18 2.15 -4.10
CA VAL A 54 8.81 3.39 -3.41
C VAL A 54 8.58 3.11 -1.93
N LEU A 55 7.83 2.04 -1.63
CA LEU A 55 7.53 1.71 -0.24
C LEU A 55 8.77 1.25 0.52
N LYS A 56 9.69 0.59 -0.17
CA LYS A 56 10.92 0.14 0.46
C LYS A 56 11.84 1.29 0.84
N ARG A 57 11.71 2.42 0.15
CA ARG A 57 12.55 3.60 0.40
C ARG A 57 11.92 4.59 1.36
N LEU A 58 10.81 4.25 1.99
CA LEU A 58 10.23 5.15 2.97
C LEU A 58 11.21 5.38 4.11
N PRO A 59 11.33 6.63 4.58
CA PRO A 59 12.25 6.90 5.67
C PRO A 59 11.79 6.23 6.95
N GLU A 60 12.76 5.92 7.79
CA GLU A 60 12.46 5.39 9.10
C GLU A 60 11.55 6.35 9.84
N GLY A 61 10.56 5.83 10.53
CA GLY A 61 9.62 6.66 11.24
C GLY A 61 8.45 7.14 10.40
N SER A 62 8.39 6.73 9.12
CA SER A 62 7.25 7.07 8.28
C SER A 62 5.98 6.49 8.87
N THR A 63 4.90 7.27 8.85
CA THR A 63 3.60 6.83 9.35
C THR A 63 2.72 6.23 8.26
N LEU A 64 3.23 6.14 7.02
CA LEU A 64 2.45 5.55 5.94
C LEU A 64 2.19 4.08 6.22
N PRO A 65 0.96 3.61 5.99
CA PRO A 65 0.61 2.21 6.25
C PRO A 65 1.07 1.29 5.13
N TRP A 66 2.39 1.22 4.92
CA TRP A 66 2.96 0.38 3.87
C TRP A 66 2.59 -1.09 4.06
N HIS A 67 2.34 -1.50 5.29
CA HIS A 67 2.00 -2.90 5.60
C HIS A 67 0.66 -3.32 5.01
N ARG A 68 -0.15 -2.37 4.56
CA ARG A 68 -1.45 -2.67 3.95
C ARG A 68 -1.34 -2.96 2.46
N VAL A 69 -0.13 -3.07 1.92
CA VAL A 69 0.09 -3.38 0.51
C VAL A 69 0.77 -4.74 0.41
N VAL A 70 0.14 -5.64 -0.35
CA VAL A 70 0.65 -7.01 -0.52
C VAL A 70 0.68 -7.32 -2.02
N ASN A 71 1.15 -8.51 -2.38
CA ASN A 71 1.21 -8.86 -3.79
C ASN A 71 -0.18 -9.30 -4.30
N ARG A 72 -0.29 -9.55 -5.58
CA ARG A 72 -1.58 -9.83 -6.21
C ARG A 72 -2.22 -11.13 -5.72
N HIS A 73 -1.44 -12.00 -5.09
CA HIS A 73 -1.95 -13.25 -4.54
C HIS A 73 -2.36 -13.12 -3.08
N GLY A 74 -2.20 -11.94 -2.50
CA GLY A 74 -2.51 -11.73 -1.10
C GLY A 74 -1.38 -12.11 -0.17
N ASP A 75 -0.17 -12.30 -0.71
CA ASP A 75 0.96 -12.70 0.11
C ASP A 75 1.84 -11.51 0.42
N ILE A 76 2.42 -11.52 1.62
CA ILE A 76 3.47 -10.57 1.98
C ILE A 76 4.71 -10.95 1.17
N SER A 77 5.24 -10.00 0.42
CA SER A 77 6.39 -10.28 -0.44
C SER A 77 7.73 -10.18 0.29
N LEU A 78 7.73 -9.70 1.52
CA LEU A 78 8.94 -9.59 2.31
C LEU A 78 9.28 -10.92 2.97
N THR A 79 10.51 -11.04 3.47
CA THR A 79 10.95 -12.26 4.14
C THR A 79 11.61 -11.91 5.47
N GLY A 80 11.81 -12.92 6.31
CA GLY A 80 12.53 -12.78 7.56
C GLY A 80 11.86 -11.80 8.52
N PRO A 81 12.63 -10.99 9.22
CA PRO A 81 12.06 -10.04 10.18
C PRO A 81 11.08 -9.05 9.58
N ASP A 82 11.28 -8.67 8.32
CA ASP A 82 10.38 -7.72 7.66
C ASP A 82 9.00 -8.34 7.43
N LEU A 83 8.97 -9.63 7.07
CA LEU A 83 7.71 -10.34 6.94
C LEU A 83 6.97 -10.35 8.26
N GLN A 84 7.68 -10.67 9.34
CA GLN A 84 7.05 -10.73 10.67
C GLN A 84 6.55 -9.37 11.10
N ARG A 85 7.30 -8.31 10.80
CA ARG A 85 6.88 -6.95 11.15
C ARG A 85 5.59 -6.57 10.43
N GLN A 86 5.51 -6.86 9.15
CA GLN A 86 4.30 -6.57 8.37
C GLN A 86 3.13 -7.41 8.86
N ARG A 87 3.38 -8.69 9.13
CA ARG A 87 2.35 -9.59 9.61
C ARG A 87 1.79 -9.12 10.95
N GLN A 88 2.66 -8.74 11.88
CA GLN A 88 2.23 -8.28 13.19
C GLN A 88 1.42 -6.99 13.10
N ALA A 89 1.83 -6.08 12.21
CA ALA A 89 1.09 -4.83 12.03
C ALA A 89 -0.31 -5.09 11.50
N LEU A 90 -0.47 -6.03 10.57
CA LEU A 90 -1.78 -6.37 10.04
C LEU A 90 -2.63 -7.08 11.07
N LEU A 91 -2.05 -8.00 11.83
CA LEU A 91 -2.79 -8.69 12.89
C LEU A 91 -3.31 -7.69 13.91
N ALA A 92 -2.52 -6.68 14.22
CA ALA A 92 -2.93 -5.65 15.17
C ALA A 92 -4.14 -4.86 14.68
N GLU A 93 -4.37 -4.83 13.37
CA GLU A 93 -5.53 -4.16 12.78
C GLU A 93 -6.71 -5.09 12.58
N GLY A 94 -6.60 -6.33 13.02
CA GLY A 94 -7.69 -7.29 12.88
C GLY A 94 -7.68 -8.06 11.57
N VAL A 95 -6.64 -7.92 10.76
CA VAL A 95 -6.51 -8.66 9.51
C VAL A 95 -5.92 -10.03 9.81
N GLN A 96 -6.58 -11.08 9.33
CA GLN A 96 -6.09 -12.43 9.52
C GLN A 96 -4.95 -12.69 8.55
N VAL A 97 -3.81 -13.10 9.07
CA VAL A 97 -2.62 -13.37 8.27
C VAL A 97 -2.08 -14.72 8.68
N SER A 98 -1.92 -15.63 7.72
CA SER A 98 -1.39 -16.96 8.02
C SER A 98 0.08 -16.87 8.48
N GLY A 99 0.59 -17.97 9.00
CA GLY A 99 1.99 -18.00 9.41
C GLY A 99 2.96 -17.76 8.26
N SER A 100 2.54 -18.06 7.04
CA SER A 100 3.37 -17.83 5.85
C SER A 100 3.18 -16.44 5.26
N GLY A 101 2.27 -15.62 5.82
CA GLY A 101 2.08 -14.27 5.33
C GLY A 101 0.99 -14.14 4.29
N HIS A 102 0.00 -15.02 4.30
CA HIS A 102 -1.10 -14.98 3.32
C HIS A 102 -2.33 -14.31 3.91
N ILE A 103 -2.96 -13.45 3.12
CA ILE A 103 -4.17 -12.73 3.48
C ILE A 103 -5.25 -13.05 2.46
N ASP A 104 -6.48 -13.25 2.94
CA ASP A 104 -7.62 -13.50 2.05
C ASP A 104 -8.09 -12.19 1.44
N LEU A 105 -7.71 -11.95 0.20
CA LEU A 105 -8.06 -10.71 -0.49
C LEU A 105 -9.55 -10.55 -0.69
N GLN A 106 -10.31 -11.65 -0.81
CA GLN A 106 -11.75 -11.54 -0.97
C GLN A 106 -12.39 -10.91 0.27
N HIS A 107 -11.77 -11.10 1.41
CA HIS A 107 -12.33 -10.61 2.67
C HIS A 107 -11.81 -9.23 3.04
N TYR A 108 -10.54 -8.96 2.77
CA TYR A 108 -9.89 -7.75 3.28
C TYR A 108 -9.54 -6.73 2.21
N ARG A 109 -9.84 -7.01 0.97
CA ARG A 109 -9.44 -6.14 -0.12
C ARG A 109 -10.13 -4.79 -0.04
N TRP A 110 -9.34 -3.73 -0.10
CA TRP A 110 -9.85 -2.37 -0.12
C TRP A 110 -10.40 -2.07 -1.51
N VAL A 111 -11.62 -1.61 -1.56
CA VAL A 111 -12.25 -1.21 -2.80
C VAL A 111 -12.25 0.31 -2.81
N TYR A 112 -11.50 0.85 -3.71
CA TYR A 112 -11.28 2.28 -3.78
C TYR A 112 -12.53 3.02 -4.27
#